data_08f437f853c4d389785e528fd1f78c01
#
_entry.id   08f437f853c4d389785e528fd1f78c01
#
_cell.length_a   1.000
_cell.length_b   1.000
_cell.length_c   1.000
_cell.angle_alpha   90.00
_cell.angle_beta   90.00
_cell.angle_gamma   90.00
#
_symmetry.space_group_name_H-M   'P 1'
#
loop_
_entity.id
_entity.type
_entity.pdbx_description
1 polymer ?
#
loop_
_entity_poly.entity_id
_entity_poly.type
_entity_poly.pdbx_seq_one_letter_code
_entity_poly.pdbx_strand_id
1 'polypeptide(L)'
;NSLAEEFGDMELIALENNSENPMGEILKMQVSDSGIFILDSQQGGSIFHYASDGRFISRIGEKGHSRSEYSGILNFSVNTAGDTIAILDYNYVKLYNSEGNFLDDFSMKDTPQWQGFLLTDRGCFLSTNNRGQKTVLARYSNNFKSEDPIIKGQVNLIRDMPPSWQNQLQRDGENICYYDYYTSSLYVFNTGDL
;
A
#
# COMPACT_ATOMS: atom_id res chain seq x y z
N ASN A 1 -30.46 -5.80 -15.56
CA ASN A 1 -29.68 -4.60 -15.78
C ASN A 1 -28.37 -4.99 -16.42
N SER A 2 -27.90 -4.26 -17.43
CA SER A 2 -26.57 -4.47 -18.01
C SER A 2 -25.52 -3.79 -17.12
N LEU A 3 -24.28 -4.28 -17.12
CA LEU A 3 -23.19 -3.63 -16.40
C LEU A 3 -23.01 -2.16 -16.79
N ALA A 4 -23.27 -1.82 -18.07
CA ALA A 4 -23.19 -0.45 -18.55
C ALA A 4 -24.25 0.50 -17.94
N GLU A 5 -25.41 -0.02 -17.50
CA GLU A 5 -26.44 0.77 -16.81
C GLU A 5 -26.06 1.09 -15.36
N GLU A 6 -25.22 0.24 -14.75
CA GLU A 6 -24.78 0.42 -13.35
C GLU A 6 -23.47 1.19 -13.22
N PHE A 7 -22.54 1.05 -14.16
CA PHE A 7 -21.18 1.59 -14.05
C PHE A 7 -20.88 2.74 -15.03
N GLY A 8 -21.83 3.15 -15.86
CA GLY A 8 -21.62 4.20 -16.85
C GLY A 8 -20.65 3.78 -17.96
N ASP A 9 -19.86 4.72 -18.46
CA ASP A 9 -18.89 4.47 -19.53
C ASP A 9 -17.68 3.70 -18.99
N MET A 10 -17.33 2.58 -19.66
CA MET A 10 -16.10 1.81 -19.37
C MET A 10 -14.97 2.27 -20.28
N GLU A 11 -13.83 2.56 -19.70
CA GLU A 11 -12.59 2.82 -20.42
C GLU A 11 -11.65 1.65 -20.27
N LEU A 12 -11.08 1.18 -21.39
CA LEU A 12 -10.03 0.16 -21.42
C LEU A 12 -8.67 0.82 -21.59
N ILE A 13 -7.83 0.74 -20.56
CA ILE A 13 -6.45 1.25 -20.60
C ILE A 13 -5.50 0.08 -20.82
N ALA A 14 -4.83 0.05 -21.98
CA ALA A 14 -3.80 -0.94 -22.28
C ALA A 14 -2.46 -0.47 -21.69
N LEU A 15 -1.88 -1.26 -20.79
CA LEU A 15 -0.58 -0.94 -20.20
C LEU A 15 0.55 -1.31 -21.17
N GLU A 16 1.51 -0.41 -21.33
CA GLU A 16 2.72 -0.66 -22.10
C GLU A 16 3.55 -1.76 -21.43
N ASN A 17 3.77 -2.85 -22.15
CA ASN A 17 4.59 -3.97 -21.70
C ASN A 17 5.70 -4.21 -22.71
N ASN A 18 6.95 -4.22 -22.25
CA ASN A 18 8.11 -4.39 -23.10
C ASN A 18 9.13 -5.38 -22.47
N SER A 19 10.13 -5.76 -23.24
CA SER A 19 11.14 -6.75 -22.80
C SER A 19 12.04 -6.27 -21.67
N GLU A 20 12.17 -4.96 -21.48
CA GLU A 20 12.99 -4.37 -20.40
C GLU A 20 12.24 -4.33 -19.08
N ASN A 21 10.91 -4.20 -19.15
CA ASN A 21 10.01 -4.17 -17.99
C ASN A 21 8.86 -5.16 -18.20
N PRO A 22 9.17 -6.49 -18.23
CA PRO A 22 8.14 -7.49 -18.39
C PRO A 22 7.23 -7.51 -17.15
N MET A 23 5.93 -7.40 -17.38
CA MET A 23 4.93 -7.52 -16.33
C MET A 23 4.50 -8.98 -16.19
N GLY A 24 4.45 -9.47 -14.97
CA GLY A 24 3.98 -10.81 -14.64
C GLY A 24 2.62 -10.80 -13.95
N GLU A 25 2.57 -11.20 -12.70
CA GLU A 25 1.35 -11.24 -11.90
C GLU A 25 1.17 -9.95 -11.11
N ILE A 26 0.06 -9.29 -11.32
CA ILE A 26 -0.31 -8.07 -10.59
C ILE A 26 -0.79 -8.45 -9.20
N LEU A 27 -0.06 -8.04 -8.16
CA LEU A 27 -0.42 -8.25 -6.76
C LEU A 27 -1.28 -7.12 -6.20
N LYS A 28 -0.98 -5.88 -6.59
CA LYS A 28 -1.71 -4.69 -6.13
C LYS A 28 -1.62 -3.59 -7.18
N MET A 29 -2.71 -2.84 -7.30
CA MET A 29 -2.76 -1.63 -8.12
C MET A 29 -3.30 -0.46 -7.28
N GLN A 30 -2.73 0.72 -7.48
CA GLN A 30 -3.26 1.99 -6.97
C GLN A 30 -3.27 3.03 -8.08
N VAL A 31 -4.32 3.83 -8.10
CA VAL A 31 -4.47 4.97 -9.01
C VAL A 31 -4.33 6.26 -8.20
N SER A 32 -3.65 7.24 -8.77
CA SER A 32 -3.46 8.58 -8.22
C SER A 32 -3.59 9.62 -9.33
N ASP A 33 -3.47 10.89 -8.97
CA ASP A 33 -3.49 11.98 -9.97
C ASP A 33 -2.35 11.88 -10.99
N SER A 34 -1.20 11.29 -10.61
CA SER A 34 -0.04 11.12 -11.50
C SER A 34 -0.11 9.88 -12.39
N GLY A 35 -1.07 8.97 -12.18
CA GLY A 35 -1.24 7.77 -12.97
C GLY A 35 -1.48 6.49 -12.18
N ILE A 36 -1.04 5.36 -12.73
CA ILE A 36 -1.32 4.01 -12.25
C ILE A 36 -0.04 3.38 -11.72
N PHE A 37 -0.07 2.89 -10.48
CA PHE A 37 1.04 2.18 -9.84
C PHE A 37 0.68 0.71 -9.65
N ILE A 38 1.59 -0.18 -10.07
CA ILE A 38 1.35 -1.63 -10.06
C ILE A 38 2.50 -2.33 -9.35
N LEU A 39 2.17 -3.12 -8.33
CA LEU A 39 3.08 -4.09 -7.74
C LEU A 39 2.99 -5.40 -8.49
N ASP A 40 4.08 -5.79 -9.11
CA ASP A 40 4.27 -7.05 -9.84
C ASP A 40 5.06 -8.05 -9.00
N SER A 41 4.71 -9.34 -9.07
CA SER A 41 5.36 -10.40 -8.29
C SER A 41 6.69 -10.89 -8.88
N GLN A 42 6.98 -10.58 -10.14
CA GLN A 42 8.17 -11.09 -10.82
C GLN A 42 9.47 -10.59 -10.16
N GLN A 43 10.50 -11.40 -10.21
CA GLN A 43 11.85 -11.10 -9.70
C GLN A 43 11.88 -10.65 -8.22
N GLY A 44 10.87 -11.05 -7.43
CA GLY A 44 10.79 -10.73 -6.01
C GLY A 44 10.13 -9.38 -5.71
N GLY A 45 9.33 -8.90 -6.64
CA GLY A 45 8.51 -7.69 -6.53
C GLY A 45 9.17 -6.47 -7.17
N SER A 46 8.39 -5.77 -7.99
CA SER A 46 8.73 -4.48 -8.57
C SER A 46 7.48 -3.59 -8.58
N ILE A 47 7.66 -2.30 -8.42
CA ILE A 47 6.57 -1.33 -8.59
C ILE A 47 6.81 -0.58 -9.89
N PHE A 48 5.82 -0.65 -10.77
CA PHE A 48 5.81 0.08 -12.05
C PHE A 48 4.85 1.26 -11.97
N HIS A 49 5.27 2.39 -12.52
CA HIS A 49 4.47 3.59 -12.68
C HIS A 49 4.12 3.79 -14.14
N TYR A 50 2.82 3.93 -14.42
CA TYR A 50 2.26 4.20 -15.73
C TYR A 50 1.49 5.51 -15.70
N ALA A 51 1.51 6.24 -16.81
CA ALA A 51 0.61 7.36 -17.03
C ALA A 51 -0.86 6.88 -17.07
N SER A 52 -1.80 7.78 -16.96
CA SER A 52 -3.24 7.47 -17.04
C SER A 52 -3.67 6.84 -18.37
N ASP A 53 -2.91 7.07 -19.45
CA ASP A 53 -3.11 6.44 -20.76
C ASP A 53 -2.47 5.04 -20.90
N GLY A 54 -1.79 4.55 -19.86
CA GLY A 54 -1.12 3.24 -19.82
C GLY A 54 0.33 3.23 -20.31
N ARG A 55 0.90 4.36 -20.69
CA ARG A 55 2.31 4.47 -21.11
C ARG A 55 3.22 4.30 -19.89
N PHE A 56 4.27 3.47 -20.01
CA PHE A 56 5.26 3.28 -18.96
C PHE A 56 6.05 4.58 -18.67
N ILE A 57 6.19 4.91 -17.40
CA ILE A 57 6.95 6.09 -16.94
C ILE A 57 8.24 5.65 -16.25
N SER A 58 8.15 4.84 -15.19
CA SER A 58 9.30 4.50 -14.36
C SER A 58 9.11 3.19 -13.58
N ARG A 59 10.21 2.65 -13.07
CA ARG A 59 10.22 1.68 -11.99
C ARG A 59 10.53 2.40 -10.68
N ILE A 60 9.81 2.10 -9.62
CA ILE A 60 9.97 2.73 -8.31
C ILE A 60 10.98 1.96 -7.48
N GLY A 61 12.16 2.56 -7.29
CA GLY A 61 13.25 1.96 -6.53
C GLY A 61 13.80 0.68 -7.17
N GLU A 62 14.77 0.08 -6.50
CA GLU A 62 15.43 -1.15 -6.92
C GLU A 62 15.56 -2.13 -5.77
N LYS A 63 15.61 -3.43 -6.09
CA LYS A 63 15.85 -4.48 -5.10
C LYS A 63 17.34 -4.62 -4.82
N GLY A 64 17.72 -4.60 -3.54
CA GLY A 64 19.11 -4.74 -3.13
C GLY A 64 19.27 -4.58 -1.62
N HIS A 65 20.48 -4.15 -1.19
CA HIS A 65 20.85 -4.07 0.21
C HIS A 65 21.38 -2.69 0.63
N SER A 66 21.42 -1.73 -0.28
CA SER A 66 21.80 -0.36 0.06
C SER A 66 20.64 0.37 0.76
N ARG A 67 20.92 1.53 1.33
CA ARG A 67 19.91 2.36 2.00
C ARG A 67 18.76 2.74 1.06
N SER A 68 19.08 3.02 -0.20
CA SER A 68 18.11 3.43 -1.21
C SER A 68 17.38 2.26 -1.90
N GLU A 69 17.75 1.02 -1.60
CA GLU A 69 17.17 -0.19 -2.17
C GLU A 69 16.26 -0.89 -1.16
N TYR A 70 15.27 -1.63 -1.63
CA TYR A 70 14.42 -2.47 -0.78
C TYR A 70 14.86 -3.94 -0.86
N SER A 71 14.80 -4.65 0.26
CA SER A 71 15.10 -6.10 0.30
C SER A 71 13.93 -6.95 -0.18
N GLY A 72 12.72 -6.46 -0.04
CA GLY A 72 11.48 -7.03 -0.54
C GLY A 72 10.32 -6.07 -0.34
N ILE A 73 9.21 -6.30 -1.03
CA ILE A 73 8.03 -5.46 -0.94
C ILE A 73 6.91 -6.25 -0.27
N LEU A 74 6.60 -5.92 0.99
CA LEU A 74 5.43 -6.47 1.68
C LEU A 74 4.15 -5.78 1.22
N ASN A 75 4.22 -4.46 1.05
CA ASN A 75 3.13 -3.64 0.57
C ASN A 75 3.67 -2.31 0.04
N PHE A 76 2.85 -1.56 -0.68
CA PHE A 76 3.16 -0.19 -1.05
C PHE A 76 1.91 0.68 -0.96
N SER A 77 2.12 1.96 -0.89
CA SER A 77 1.04 2.95 -1.01
C SER A 77 1.54 4.23 -1.64
N VAL A 78 0.64 4.89 -2.34
CA VAL A 78 0.89 6.15 -3.06
C VAL A 78 -0.02 7.21 -2.46
N ASN A 79 0.48 8.42 -2.25
CA ASN A 79 -0.36 9.55 -1.84
C ASN A 79 -1.29 9.99 -3.00
N THR A 80 -2.25 10.87 -2.72
CA THR A 80 -3.26 11.27 -3.69
C THR A 80 -2.65 11.91 -4.93
N ALA A 81 -1.68 12.80 -4.76
CA ALA A 81 -0.99 13.47 -5.86
C ALA A 81 -0.15 12.49 -6.72
N GLY A 82 0.27 11.36 -6.14
CA GLY A 82 1.13 10.38 -6.81
C GLY A 82 2.59 10.80 -6.90
N ASP A 83 3.01 11.78 -6.13
CA ASP A 83 4.38 12.27 -6.08
C ASP A 83 5.24 11.56 -5.01
N THR A 84 4.60 10.89 -4.07
CA THR A 84 5.24 10.15 -2.99
C THR A 84 4.75 8.72 -2.94
N ILE A 85 5.67 7.79 -3.13
CA ILE A 85 5.45 6.34 -3.07
C ILE A 85 6.16 5.80 -1.84
N ALA A 86 5.41 5.14 -0.96
CA ALA A 86 5.96 4.50 0.22
C ALA A 86 5.94 2.99 0.05
N ILE A 87 7.08 2.35 0.24
CA ILE A 87 7.27 0.89 0.21
C ILE A 87 7.44 0.38 1.63
N LEU A 88 6.56 -0.52 2.05
CA LEU A 88 6.73 -1.29 3.27
C LEU A 88 7.65 -2.49 2.97
N ASP A 89 8.89 -2.38 3.40
CA ASP A 89 9.89 -3.44 3.43
C ASP A 89 9.82 -4.19 4.79
N TYR A 90 10.55 -5.28 4.98
CA TYR A 90 10.53 -6.09 6.20
C TYR A 90 10.79 -5.30 7.49
N ASN A 91 11.70 -4.33 7.45
CA ASN A 91 12.13 -3.56 8.62
C ASN A 91 12.07 -2.05 8.43
N TYR A 92 11.61 -1.58 7.28
CA TYR A 92 11.63 -0.17 6.91
C TYR A 92 10.37 0.22 6.14
N VAL A 93 9.99 1.48 6.27
CA VAL A 93 9.21 2.18 5.25
C VAL A 93 10.20 3.02 4.46
N LYS A 94 10.22 2.85 3.15
CA LYS A 94 11.09 3.58 2.22
C LYS A 94 10.25 4.47 1.34
N LEU A 95 10.65 5.73 1.20
CA LEU A 95 9.96 6.72 0.39
C LEU A 95 10.72 6.96 -0.92
N TYR A 96 9.95 7.06 -1.99
CA TYR A 96 10.43 7.36 -3.34
C TYR A 96 9.54 8.43 -3.97
N ASN A 97 10.08 9.15 -4.96
CA ASN A 97 9.26 9.99 -5.83
C ASN A 97 8.69 9.19 -7.02
N SER A 98 7.83 9.81 -7.81
CA SER A 98 7.18 9.19 -8.98
C SER A 98 8.14 8.80 -10.11
N GLU A 99 9.37 9.31 -10.09
CA GLU A 99 10.46 8.95 -11.02
C GLU A 99 11.28 7.75 -10.53
N GLY A 100 10.98 7.24 -9.31
CA GLY A 100 11.66 6.11 -8.69
C GLY A 100 12.89 6.48 -7.87
N ASN A 101 13.18 7.77 -7.67
CA ASN A 101 14.32 8.21 -6.87
C ASN A 101 14.00 8.10 -5.38
N PHE A 102 14.96 7.59 -4.61
CA PHE A 102 14.87 7.45 -3.17
C PHE A 102 14.84 8.83 -2.48
N LEU A 103 13.92 8.98 -1.51
CA LEU A 103 13.75 10.20 -0.73
C LEU A 103 14.24 10.02 0.71
N ASP A 104 13.71 9.01 1.42
CA ASP A 104 14.05 8.74 2.83
C ASP A 104 13.65 7.33 3.25
N ASP A 105 14.08 6.90 4.46
CA ASP A 105 13.66 5.65 5.07
C ASP A 105 13.39 5.79 6.58
N PHE A 106 12.48 4.97 7.09
CA PHE A 106 12.11 4.94 8.51
C PHE A 106 12.15 3.51 9.03
N SER A 107 12.85 3.29 10.15
CA SER A 107 12.97 1.97 10.76
C SER A 107 11.66 1.54 11.41
N MET A 108 11.23 0.31 11.11
CA MET A 108 10.05 -0.35 11.69
C MET A 108 10.44 -1.58 12.52
N LYS A 109 11.71 -1.72 12.91
CA LYS A 109 12.25 -2.92 13.59
C LYS A 109 11.61 -3.22 14.94
N ASP A 110 11.23 -2.19 15.67
CA ASP A 110 10.66 -2.30 17.02
C ASP A 110 9.12 -2.23 17.01
N THR A 111 8.52 -2.32 15.85
CA THR A 111 7.06 -2.23 15.67
C THR A 111 6.46 -3.61 15.40
N PRO A 112 5.13 -3.78 15.51
CA PRO A 112 4.44 -4.96 15.02
C PRO A 112 4.80 -5.28 13.56
N GLN A 113 4.70 -6.56 13.18
CA GLN A 113 4.84 -6.95 11.77
C GLN A 113 3.63 -6.44 10.98
N TRP A 114 3.79 -5.26 10.39
CA TRP A 114 2.77 -4.63 9.58
C TRP A 114 2.65 -5.29 8.20
N GLN A 115 1.45 -5.35 7.67
CA GLN A 115 1.12 -5.98 6.39
C GLN A 115 0.23 -5.09 5.53
N GLY A 116 -0.81 -4.50 6.11
CA GLY A 116 -1.61 -3.49 5.46
C GLY A 116 -0.92 -2.14 5.56
N PHE A 117 -0.94 -1.37 4.47
CA PHE A 117 -0.29 -0.07 4.41
C PHE A 117 -1.07 0.89 3.51
N LEU A 118 -1.36 2.07 4.03
CA LEU A 118 -2.02 3.15 3.32
C LEU A 118 -1.39 4.48 3.67
N LEU A 119 -0.82 5.15 2.66
CA LEU A 119 -0.28 6.51 2.77
C LEU A 119 -1.39 7.54 2.55
N THR A 120 -1.36 8.62 3.32
CA THR A 120 -2.24 9.77 3.18
C THR A 120 -1.43 11.05 3.30
N ASP A 121 -2.01 12.19 2.95
CA ASP A 121 -1.33 13.49 3.06
C ASP A 121 -1.05 13.90 4.53
N ARG A 122 -1.70 13.25 5.50
CA ARG A 122 -1.58 13.54 6.95
C ARG A 122 -0.84 12.46 7.75
N GLY A 123 -0.26 11.46 7.09
CA GLY A 123 0.41 10.34 7.71
C GLY A 123 0.10 9.04 7.00
N CYS A 124 0.32 7.92 7.67
CA CYS A 124 -0.02 6.63 7.12
C CYS A 124 -0.75 5.75 8.13
N PHE A 125 -1.46 4.77 7.60
CA PHE A 125 -2.15 3.74 8.37
C PHE A 125 -1.47 2.41 8.12
N LEU A 126 -1.20 1.69 9.19
CA LEU A 126 -0.58 0.37 9.18
C LEU A 126 -1.47 -0.62 9.91
N SER A 127 -1.70 -1.78 9.31
CA SER A 127 -2.47 -2.84 9.93
C SER A 127 -1.71 -4.17 9.94
N THR A 128 -2.03 -5.01 10.93
CA THR A 128 -1.50 -6.38 11.03
C THR A 128 -2.63 -7.37 11.26
N ASN A 129 -2.48 -8.55 10.68
CA ASN A 129 -3.35 -9.69 10.96
C ASN A 129 -2.93 -10.46 12.22
N ASN A 130 -1.80 -10.13 12.82
CA ASN A 130 -1.34 -10.78 14.02
C ASN A 130 -2.08 -10.25 15.26
N ARG A 131 -3.12 -10.96 15.67
CA ARG A 131 -3.97 -10.63 16.84
C ARG A 131 -3.26 -10.74 18.18
N GLY A 132 -2.12 -11.39 18.25
CA GLY A 132 -1.24 -11.38 19.42
C GLY A 132 -0.53 -10.05 19.66
N GLN A 133 -0.59 -9.13 18.70
CA GLN A 133 -0.05 -7.80 18.84
C GLN A 133 -0.97 -6.88 19.65
N LYS A 134 -0.37 -5.94 20.37
CA LYS A 134 -1.10 -4.92 21.15
C LYS A 134 -1.99 -4.04 20.27
N THR A 135 -1.51 -3.73 19.09
CA THR A 135 -2.15 -2.85 18.11
C THR A 135 -2.36 -3.61 16.82
N VAL A 136 -3.54 -3.55 16.26
CA VAL A 136 -3.93 -4.20 14.99
C VAL A 136 -4.03 -3.20 13.86
N LEU A 137 -4.48 -1.98 14.16
CA LEU A 137 -4.50 -0.83 13.27
C LEU A 137 -3.95 0.37 14.00
N ALA A 138 -2.98 1.02 13.41
CA ALA A 138 -2.38 2.26 13.92
C ALA A 138 -2.26 3.32 12.83
N ARG A 139 -2.32 4.58 13.24
CA ARG A 139 -1.90 5.73 12.44
C ARG A 139 -0.48 6.12 12.84
N TYR A 140 0.33 6.46 11.86
CA TYR A 140 1.65 7.05 12.04
C TYR A 140 1.67 8.46 11.45
N SER A 141 2.40 9.37 12.11
CA SER A 141 2.71 10.69 11.55
C SER A 141 3.56 10.57 10.28
N ASN A 142 3.61 11.62 9.46
CA ASN A 142 4.38 11.65 8.20
C ASN A 142 5.88 11.32 8.35
N ASN A 143 6.44 11.50 9.53
CA ASN A 143 7.84 11.16 9.83
C ASN A 143 8.00 9.81 10.53
N PHE A 144 6.93 9.02 10.65
CA PHE A 144 6.87 7.69 11.29
C PHE A 144 7.38 7.63 12.74
N LYS A 145 7.43 8.77 13.45
CA LYS A 145 7.95 8.84 14.83
C LYS A 145 6.89 8.67 15.90
N SER A 146 5.63 8.94 15.59
CA SER A 146 4.53 8.79 16.53
C SER A 146 3.54 7.75 16.01
N GLU A 147 3.19 6.80 16.87
CA GLU A 147 2.17 5.79 16.64
C GLU A 147 0.93 6.11 17.48
N ASP A 148 -0.22 6.24 16.82
CA ASP A 148 -1.52 6.38 17.45
C ASP A 148 -2.32 5.09 17.22
N PRO A 149 -2.47 4.22 18.25
CA PRO A 149 -3.22 2.97 18.12
C PRO A 149 -4.71 3.26 17.93
N ILE A 150 -5.30 2.78 16.83
CA ILE A 150 -6.73 2.94 16.53
C ILE A 150 -7.51 1.70 16.98
N ILE A 151 -7.02 0.50 16.60
CA ILE A 151 -7.65 -0.75 16.99
C ILE A 151 -6.63 -1.59 17.77
N LYS A 152 -7.01 -1.95 19.00
CA LYS A 152 -6.21 -2.82 19.87
C LYS A 152 -6.45 -4.27 19.54
N GLY A 153 -5.40 -5.09 19.58
CA GLY A 153 -5.48 -6.53 19.43
C GLY A 153 -6.15 -7.22 20.63
N GLN A 154 -6.78 -8.35 20.37
CA GLN A 154 -7.31 -9.24 21.38
C GLN A 154 -6.37 -10.44 21.52
N VAL A 155 -5.58 -10.49 22.57
CA VAL A 155 -4.47 -11.42 22.80
C VAL A 155 -4.87 -12.92 22.75
N ASN A 156 -6.15 -13.27 22.79
CA ASN A 156 -6.64 -14.64 22.89
C ASN A 156 -7.16 -15.26 21.59
N LEU A 157 -7.04 -14.56 20.47
CA LEU A 157 -7.53 -15.07 19.18
C LEU A 157 -6.35 -15.50 18.28
N ILE A 158 -5.76 -16.64 18.58
CA ILE A 158 -4.90 -17.34 17.62
C ILE A 158 -5.83 -18.14 16.70
N ARG A 159 -6.13 -17.62 15.53
CA ARG A 159 -6.79 -18.34 14.45
C ARG A 159 -5.89 -18.29 13.22
N ASP A 160 -6.07 -19.30 12.35
CA ASP A 160 -5.34 -19.42 11.10
C ASP A 160 -5.37 -18.10 10.30
N MET A 161 -4.22 -17.74 9.76
CA MET A 161 -4.08 -16.51 9.00
C MET A 161 -4.94 -16.56 7.74
N PRO A 162 -5.70 -15.51 7.42
CA PRO A 162 -6.47 -15.45 6.18
C PRO A 162 -5.55 -15.38 4.95
N PRO A 163 -5.98 -15.91 3.81
CA PRO A 163 -5.11 -16.14 2.64
C PRO A 163 -4.71 -14.91 1.83
N SER A 164 -5.21 -13.73 2.09
CA SER A 164 -4.77 -12.50 1.39
C SER A 164 -4.94 -11.25 2.25
N TRP A 165 -3.85 -10.59 2.51
CA TRP A 165 -3.70 -9.55 3.52
C TRP A 165 -3.49 -8.15 2.96
N GLN A 166 -3.27 -8.01 1.67
CA GLN A 166 -2.76 -6.77 1.09
C GLN A 166 -3.82 -5.66 0.93
N ASN A 167 -5.11 -6.00 0.94
CA ASN A 167 -6.18 -5.06 0.60
C ASN A 167 -7.15 -4.75 1.75
N GLN A 168 -6.74 -4.95 3.01
CA GLN A 168 -7.59 -4.65 4.16
C GLN A 168 -7.76 -3.15 4.42
N LEU A 169 -6.81 -2.34 3.96
CA LEU A 169 -6.84 -0.88 4.05
C LEU A 169 -7.04 -0.31 2.66
N GLN A 170 -8.08 0.47 2.50
CA GLN A 170 -8.41 1.16 1.25
C GLN A 170 -8.82 2.59 1.53
N ARG A 171 -8.62 3.45 0.55
CA ARG A 171 -9.14 4.81 0.55
C ARG A 171 -10.40 4.87 -0.30
N ASP A 172 -11.42 5.55 0.18
CA ASP A 172 -12.62 5.93 -0.54
C ASP A 172 -12.88 7.43 -0.31
N GLY A 173 -12.42 8.24 -1.25
CA GLY A 173 -12.41 9.70 -1.09
C GLY A 173 -11.61 10.15 0.14
N GLU A 174 -12.27 10.83 1.08
CA GLU A 174 -11.69 11.22 2.38
C GLU A 174 -11.80 10.14 3.46
N ASN A 175 -12.43 9.01 3.15
CA ASN A 175 -12.58 7.92 4.10
C ASN A 175 -11.46 6.91 3.96
N ILE A 176 -11.10 6.31 5.09
CA ILE A 176 -10.24 5.14 5.18
C ILE A 176 -11.11 3.98 5.63
N CYS A 177 -11.13 2.93 4.81
CA CYS A 177 -11.86 1.72 5.08
C CYS A 177 -10.88 0.64 5.54
N TYR A 178 -11.12 0.05 6.70
CA TYR A 178 -10.39 -1.10 7.22
C TYR A 178 -11.34 -2.26 7.44
N TYR A 179 -11.11 -3.38 6.74
CA TYR A 179 -11.84 -4.61 6.95
C TYR A 179 -11.12 -5.52 7.93
N ASP A 180 -11.77 -5.79 9.07
CA ASP A 180 -11.30 -6.75 10.05
C ASP A 180 -11.90 -8.12 9.76
N TYR A 181 -11.09 -9.00 9.20
CA TYR A 181 -11.51 -10.37 8.86
C TYR A 181 -12.01 -11.18 10.06
N TYR A 182 -11.37 -11.02 11.23
CA TYR A 182 -11.69 -11.86 12.39
C TYR A 182 -13.01 -11.49 13.06
N THR A 183 -13.38 -10.24 13.02
CA THR A 183 -14.67 -9.75 13.53
C THR A 183 -15.71 -9.59 12.44
N SER A 184 -15.32 -9.80 11.18
CA SER A 184 -16.15 -9.53 9.98
C SER A 184 -16.72 -8.10 10.00
N SER A 185 -15.91 -7.14 10.47
CA SER A 185 -16.32 -5.75 10.66
C SER A 185 -15.61 -4.84 9.66
N LEU A 186 -16.36 -3.91 9.08
CA LEU A 186 -15.83 -2.82 8.29
C LEU A 186 -15.79 -1.56 9.15
N TYR A 187 -14.60 -1.03 9.37
CA TYR A 187 -14.39 0.25 10.03
C TYR A 187 -14.18 1.33 8.96
N VAL A 188 -14.88 2.43 9.12
CA VAL A 188 -14.76 3.60 8.24
C VAL A 188 -14.37 4.80 9.10
N PHE A 189 -13.26 5.43 8.75
CA PHE A 189 -12.72 6.60 9.45
C PHE A 189 -12.65 7.76 8.46
N ASN A 190 -13.14 8.92 8.85
CA ASN A 190 -12.90 10.14 8.07
C ASN A 190 -11.50 10.68 8.40
N THR A 191 -10.72 11.01 7.37
CA THR A 191 -9.35 11.54 7.54
C THR A 191 -9.33 12.92 8.23
N GLY A 192 -10.44 13.63 8.23
CA GLY A 192 -10.61 14.91 8.93
C GLY A 192 -10.78 14.79 10.44
N ASP A 193 -11.25 13.63 10.92
CA ASP A 193 -11.56 13.37 12.33
C ASP A 193 -10.38 12.72 13.09
N LEU A 194 -9.26 12.45 12.41
CA LEU A 194 -8.10 11.74 12.95
C LEU A 194 -6.89 12.67 13.14
#